data_d2f02602c17bc3d7a42228b24ff2018b
#
_entry.id   d2f02602c17bc3d7a42228b24ff2018b
#
_cell.length_a   1.000
_cell.length_b   1.000
_cell.length_c   1.000
_cell.angle_alpha   90.00
_cell.angle_beta   90.00
_cell.angle_gamma   90.00
#
_symmetry.space_group_name_H-M   'P 1'
#
loop_
_entity.id
_entity.type
_entity.pdbx_description
1 polymer ?
#
loop_
_entity_poly.entity_id
_entity_poly.type
_entity_poly.pdbx_seq_one_letter_code
_entity_poly.pdbx_strand_id
1 'polypeptide(L)'
;IIMETVQGEGGIYPAEREFLEGVRALCDEKDILLILDEIQCGMGRSGYYFAWQAYGVQPDIMTCAKALGCGVPVGAFVLSKKVAQASLKPGDHGTTYGGNPFVCAAVSKVFDIYEKDMILTHVQELTPYLEKKLDELVEKHECAAARRGMGFMQGIVIAGRPVGEIVKKALE
;
A
#
# COMPACT_ATOMS: atom_id res chain seq x y z
N ILE A 1 -3.42 -9.75 -14.45
CA ILE A 1 -3.14 -10.12 -13.03
C ILE A 1 -3.45 -8.91 -12.17
N ILE A 2 -4.16 -9.12 -11.05
CA ILE A 2 -4.41 -8.09 -10.04
C ILE A 2 -3.95 -8.62 -8.67
N MET A 3 -3.19 -7.80 -7.92
CA MET A 3 -2.67 -8.17 -6.61
C MET A 3 -2.29 -6.94 -5.78
N GLU A 4 -2.16 -7.11 -4.46
CA GLU A 4 -1.54 -6.11 -3.58
C GLU A 4 -0.01 -6.28 -3.57
N THR A 5 0.74 -5.19 -3.55
CA THR A 5 2.20 -5.21 -3.35
C THR A 5 2.57 -5.65 -1.93
N VAL A 6 1.76 -5.24 -0.96
CA VAL A 6 1.76 -5.75 0.42
C VAL A 6 0.32 -6.11 0.75
N GLN A 7 0.03 -7.39 0.97
CA GLN A 7 -1.30 -7.83 1.37
C GLN A 7 -1.65 -7.25 2.75
N GLY A 8 -2.73 -6.51 2.83
CA GLY A 8 -3.19 -5.89 4.07
C GLY A 8 -4.03 -6.83 4.92
N GLU A 9 -5.29 -6.98 4.55
CA GLU A 9 -6.27 -7.83 5.24
C GLU A 9 -5.87 -9.32 5.26
N GLY A 10 -5.08 -9.76 4.30
CA GLY A 10 -4.51 -11.11 4.25
C GLY A 10 -3.47 -11.40 5.34
N GLY A 11 -3.08 -10.39 6.15
CA GLY A 11 -2.24 -10.57 7.32
C GLY A 11 -0.83 -9.96 7.20
N ILE A 12 -0.69 -8.88 6.48
CA ILE A 12 0.55 -8.10 6.28
C ILE A 12 1.66 -8.96 5.65
N TYR A 13 1.49 -9.28 4.38
CA TYR A 13 2.47 -10.04 3.60
C TYR A 13 3.06 -9.18 2.48
N PRO A 14 4.26 -8.59 2.65
CA PRO A 14 5.01 -8.01 1.55
C PRO A 14 5.31 -9.07 0.49
N ALA A 15 5.19 -8.71 -0.77
CA ALA A 15 5.61 -9.59 -1.86
C ALA A 15 7.14 -9.81 -1.80
N GLU A 16 7.58 -11.02 -2.12
CA GLU A 16 8.99 -11.27 -2.36
C GLU A 16 9.41 -10.54 -3.65
N ARG A 17 10.62 -9.97 -3.66
CA ARG A 17 11.11 -9.19 -4.81
C ARG A 17 11.12 -10.01 -6.09
N GLU A 18 11.69 -11.20 -6.03
CA GLU A 18 11.81 -12.11 -7.17
C GLU A 18 10.44 -12.55 -7.70
N PHE A 19 9.46 -12.71 -6.78
CA PHE A 19 8.09 -13.02 -7.17
C PHE A 19 7.45 -11.87 -7.97
N LEU A 20 7.55 -10.64 -7.48
CA LEU A 20 6.94 -9.48 -8.14
C LEU A 20 7.62 -9.16 -9.48
N GLU A 21 8.95 -9.29 -9.54
CA GLU A 21 9.73 -9.17 -10.78
C GLU A 21 9.34 -10.26 -11.78
N GLY A 22 9.18 -11.50 -11.31
CA GLY A 22 8.72 -12.62 -12.14
C GLY A 22 7.30 -12.42 -12.66
N VAL A 23 6.38 -11.90 -11.84
CA VAL A 23 5.02 -11.54 -12.27
C VAL A 23 5.06 -10.46 -13.36
N ARG A 24 5.91 -9.42 -13.21
CA ARG A 24 6.07 -8.39 -14.24
C ARG A 24 6.59 -8.97 -15.55
N ALA A 25 7.64 -9.78 -15.46
CA ALA A 25 8.22 -10.44 -16.64
C ALA A 25 7.20 -11.34 -17.37
N LEU A 26 6.42 -12.11 -16.61
CA LEU A 26 5.34 -12.93 -17.16
C LEU A 26 4.26 -12.09 -17.84
N CYS A 27 3.86 -10.99 -17.22
CA CYS A 27 2.89 -10.06 -17.80
C CYS A 27 3.41 -9.48 -19.12
N ASP A 28 4.67 -9.10 -19.19
CA ASP A 28 5.29 -8.57 -20.41
C ASP A 28 5.38 -9.64 -21.50
N GLU A 29 5.80 -10.86 -21.15
CA GLU A 29 5.89 -12.00 -22.11
C GLU A 29 4.53 -12.36 -22.70
N LYS A 30 3.49 -12.37 -21.89
CA LYS A 30 2.15 -12.84 -22.30
C LYS A 30 1.20 -11.70 -22.72
N ASP A 31 1.68 -10.45 -22.78
CA ASP A 31 0.85 -9.25 -23.02
C ASP A 31 -0.37 -9.17 -22.08
N ILE A 32 -0.13 -9.42 -20.79
CA ILE A 32 -1.13 -9.37 -19.72
C ILE A 32 -0.90 -8.10 -18.90
N LEU A 33 -1.96 -7.40 -18.53
CA LEU A 33 -1.87 -6.22 -17.67
C LEU A 33 -1.59 -6.62 -16.22
N LEU A 34 -0.62 -5.93 -15.59
CA LEU A 34 -0.38 -5.99 -14.16
C LEU A 34 -1.11 -4.83 -13.47
N ILE A 35 -2.01 -5.17 -12.56
CA ILE A 35 -2.76 -4.22 -11.74
C ILE A 35 -2.28 -4.37 -10.30
N LEU A 36 -1.70 -3.31 -9.73
CA LEU A 36 -1.31 -3.29 -8.33
C LEU A 36 -2.30 -2.47 -7.49
N ASP A 37 -2.86 -3.13 -6.48
CA ASP A 37 -3.73 -2.49 -5.50
C ASP A 37 -2.88 -1.85 -4.39
N GLU A 38 -2.80 -0.53 -4.43
CA GLU A 38 -2.08 0.29 -3.47
C GLU A 38 -3.01 1.01 -2.49
N ILE A 39 -4.26 0.55 -2.38
CA ILE A 39 -5.26 1.17 -1.50
C ILE A 39 -4.83 1.17 -0.04
N GLN A 40 -4.16 0.12 0.42
CA GLN A 40 -3.71 0.01 1.80
C GLN A 40 -2.20 0.24 1.96
N CYS A 41 -1.38 -0.30 1.08
CA CYS A 41 0.07 -0.20 1.18
C CYS A 41 0.66 1.08 0.58
N GLY A 42 -0.11 1.82 -0.21
CA GLY A 42 0.30 3.10 -0.80
C GLY A 42 0.25 4.27 0.18
N MET A 43 0.39 5.46 -0.38
CA MET A 43 0.34 6.73 0.33
C MET A 43 1.28 6.78 1.54
N GLY A 44 2.55 6.44 1.31
CA GLY A 44 3.62 6.61 2.29
C GLY A 44 3.76 5.49 3.33
N ARG A 45 2.82 4.55 3.45
CA ARG A 45 2.86 3.47 4.44
C ARG A 45 4.13 2.63 4.40
N SER A 46 4.64 2.38 3.21
CA SER A 46 5.86 1.60 2.97
C SER A 46 7.16 2.42 3.05
N GLY A 47 7.06 3.74 3.24
CA GLY A 47 8.18 4.67 3.11
C GLY A 47 8.36 5.20 1.68
N TYR A 48 7.50 4.82 0.76
CA TYR A 48 7.41 5.30 -0.62
C TYR A 48 6.00 5.82 -0.87
N TYR A 49 5.79 6.68 -1.87
CA TYR A 49 4.42 7.08 -2.22
C TYR A 49 3.55 5.86 -2.47
N PHE A 50 4.09 4.89 -3.22
CA PHE A 50 3.44 3.61 -3.50
C PHE A 50 4.45 2.48 -3.30
N ALA A 51 4.02 1.37 -2.71
CA ALA A 51 4.90 0.28 -2.31
C ALA A 51 5.66 -0.36 -3.49
N TRP A 52 5.06 -0.40 -4.68
CA TRP A 52 5.72 -0.91 -5.88
C TRP A 52 7.04 -0.19 -6.24
N GLN A 53 7.19 1.09 -5.82
CA GLN A 53 8.41 1.86 -6.07
C GLN A 53 9.63 1.27 -5.36
N ALA A 54 9.43 0.65 -4.19
CA ALA A 54 10.51 -0.04 -3.48
C ALA A 54 11.06 -1.25 -4.25
N TYR A 55 10.23 -1.84 -5.09
CA TYR A 55 10.59 -3.01 -5.91
C TYR A 55 11.12 -2.60 -7.30
N GLY A 56 10.84 -1.39 -7.74
CA GLY A 56 11.14 -0.94 -9.09
C GLY A 56 10.25 -1.59 -10.16
N VAL A 57 9.14 -2.20 -9.76
CA VAL A 57 8.20 -2.93 -10.64
C VAL A 57 7.00 -2.05 -10.95
N GLN A 58 7.04 -1.38 -12.09
CA GLN A 58 5.94 -0.49 -12.49
C GLN A 58 4.71 -1.27 -12.97
N PRO A 59 3.51 -1.03 -12.38
CA PRO A 59 2.27 -1.63 -12.86
C PRO A 59 1.76 -0.95 -14.13
N ASP A 60 0.89 -1.64 -14.86
CA ASP A 60 0.11 -1.06 -15.96
C ASP A 60 -1.07 -0.23 -15.44
N ILE A 61 -1.66 -0.67 -14.32
CA ILE A 61 -2.74 0.03 -13.61
C ILE A 61 -2.44 -0.03 -12.12
N MET A 62 -2.68 1.06 -11.42
CA MET A 62 -2.59 1.14 -9.97
C MET A 62 -3.87 1.70 -9.39
N THR A 63 -4.39 1.10 -8.31
CA THR A 63 -5.52 1.65 -7.56
C THR A 63 -5.04 2.27 -6.25
N CYS A 64 -5.64 3.37 -5.82
CA CYS A 64 -5.35 4.03 -4.56
C CYS A 64 -6.60 4.68 -3.94
N ALA A 65 -6.64 4.71 -2.61
CA ALA A 65 -7.73 5.31 -1.83
C ALA A 65 -7.24 5.58 -0.38
N LYS A 66 -8.11 5.45 0.60
CA LYS A 66 -7.81 5.59 2.04
C LYS A 66 -7.01 6.87 2.34
N ALA A 67 -5.71 6.76 2.62
CA ALA A 67 -4.85 7.89 2.93
C ALA A 67 -4.68 8.90 1.77
N LEU A 68 -5.10 8.56 0.55
CA LEU A 68 -5.15 9.48 -0.57
C LEU A 68 -5.96 10.74 -0.24
N GLY A 69 -7.07 10.57 0.48
CA GLY A 69 -7.94 11.68 0.87
C GLY A 69 -7.77 12.16 2.31
N CYS A 70 -6.98 11.46 3.15
CA CYS A 70 -6.80 11.78 4.58
C CYS A 70 -8.10 12.10 5.32
N GLY A 71 -9.14 11.27 5.13
CA GLY A 71 -10.45 11.41 5.75
C GLY A 71 -11.55 11.87 4.79
N VAL A 72 -11.20 12.41 3.63
CA VAL A 72 -12.18 12.68 2.57
C VAL A 72 -12.37 11.39 1.74
N PRO A 73 -13.62 10.95 1.52
CA PRO A 73 -13.89 9.74 0.74
C PRO A 73 -13.51 9.94 -0.72
N VAL A 74 -12.45 9.26 -1.14
CA VAL A 74 -11.94 9.30 -2.52
C VAL A 74 -11.21 8.01 -2.86
N GLY A 75 -11.31 7.60 -4.10
CA GLY A 75 -10.48 6.58 -4.72
C GLY A 75 -10.04 7.04 -6.10
N ALA A 76 -8.93 6.52 -6.55
CA ALA A 76 -8.42 6.78 -7.88
C ALA A 76 -7.78 5.51 -8.46
N PHE A 77 -7.68 5.46 -9.77
CA PHE A 77 -6.81 4.55 -10.48
C PHE A 77 -5.92 5.32 -11.43
N VAL A 78 -4.70 4.84 -11.58
CA VAL A 78 -3.68 5.45 -12.45
C VAL A 78 -3.34 4.45 -13.54
N LEU A 79 -3.32 4.91 -14.77
CA LEU A 79 -3.02 4.10 -15.95
C LEU A 79 -1.62 4.41 -16.47
N SER A 80 -0.88 3.40 -16.87
CA SER A 80 0.33 3.59 -17.67
C SER A 80 -0.03 4.26 -19.00
N LYS A 81 0.94 4.92 -19.64
CA LYS A 81 0.72 5.55 -20.94
C LYS A 81 0.17 4.58 -21.99
N LYS A 82 0.69 3.33 -22.01
CA LYS A 82 0.24 2.26 -22.91
C LYS A 82 -1.26 2.01 -22.74
N VAL A 83 -1.71 1.83 -21.49
CA VAL A 83 -3.12 1.53 -21.18
C VAL A 83 -4.01 2.73 -21.44
N ALA A 84 -3.59 3.93 -21.03
CA ALA A 84 -4.38 5.14 -21.23
C ALA A 84 -4.65 5.44 -22.70
N GLN A 85 -3.71 5.14 -23.59
CA GLN A 85 -3.87 5.34 -25.04
C GLN A 85 -4.78 4.29 -25.70
N ALA A 86 -4.89 3.10 -25.12
CA ALA A 86 -5.60 1.97 -25.71
C ALA A 86 -7.01 1.73 -25.11
N SER A 87 -7.34 2.38 -23.99
CA SER A 87 -8.53 2.00 -23.22
C SER A 87 -9.63 3.06 -23.22
N LEU A 88 -9.59 3.99 -22.28
CA LEU A 88 -10.72 4.87 -22.00
C LEU A 88 -10.91 5.97 -23.05
N LYS A 89 -12.15 6.11 -23.51
CA LYS A 89 -12.61 7.23 -24.35
C LYS A 89 -13.61 8.08 -23.57
N PRO A 90 -13.84 9.33 -23.97
CA PRO A 90 -14.89 10.14 -23.39
C PRO A 90 -16.24 9.41 -23.37
N GLY A 91 -16.83 9.25 -22.19
CA GLY A 91 -18.10 8.54 -21.99
C GLY A 91 -17.98 7.10 -21.49
N ASP A 92 -16.80 6.47 -21.56
CA ASP A 92 -16.61 5.08 -21.11
C ASP A 92 -16.61 4.93 -19.59
N HIS A 93 -16.21 5.97 -18.86
CA HIS A 93 -16.15 5.97 -17.41
C HIS A 93 -16.68 7.27 -16.84
N GLY A 94 -17.45 7.17 -15.76
CA GLY A 94 -17.98 8.34 -15.06
C GLY A 94 -18.58 7.97 -13.73
N THR A 95 -18.65 8.97 -12.85
CA THR A 95 -19.29 8.87 -11.54
C THR A 95 -19.85 10.23 -11.17
N THR A 96 -20.99 10.26 -10.48
CA THR A 96 -21.67 11.50 -10.12
C THR A 96 -20.79 12.44 -9.27
N TYR A 97 -20.01 11.88 -8.37
CA TYR A 97 -19.18 12.65 -7.43
C TYR A 97 -17.69 12.55 -7.68
N GLY A 98 -17.24 11.69 -8.60
CA GLY A 98 -15.83 11.50 -8.89
C GLY A 98 -15.18 12.74 -9.48
N GLY A 99 -13.96 13.06 -9.06
CA GLY A 99 -13.20 14.19 -9.57
C GLY A 99 -13.78 15.56 -9.22
N ASN A 100 -14.68 15.65 -8.22
CA ASN A 100 -15.22 16.95 -7.83
C ASN A 100 -14.12 17.87 -7.26
N PRO A 101 -14.25 19.21 -7.42
CA PRO A 101 -13.19 20.14 -7.04
C PRO A 101 -12.81 20.10 -5.56
N PHE A 102 -13.75 19.86 -4.65
CA PHE A 102 -13.48 19.78 -3.23
C PHE A 102 -12.55 18.61 -2.89
N VAL A 103 -12.87 17.42 -3.40
CA VAL A 103 -12.07 16.22 -3.16
C VAL A 103 -10.70 16.32 -3.84
N CYS A 104 -10.64 16.84 -5.07
CA CYS A 104 -9.37 17.06 -5.77
C CYS A 104 -8.47 18.06 -5.04
N ALA A 105 -9.02 19.14 -4.49
CA ALA A 105 -8.28 20.09 -3.69
C ALA A 105 -7.72 19.47 -2.40
N ALA A 106 -8.51 18.61 -1.73
CA ALA A 106 -8.05 17.86 -0.57
C ALA A 106 -6.88 16.93 -0.91
N VAL A 107 -7.02 16.13 -1.96
CA VAL A 107 -5.96 15.22 -2.44
C VAL A 107 -4.69 15.99 -2.81
N SER A 108 -4.81 17.08 -3.57
CA SER A 108 -3.67 17.93 -3.91
C SER A 108 -2.96 18.43 -2.65
N LYS A 109 -3.74 18.86 -1.64
CA LYS A 109 -3.18 19.32 -0.37
C LYS A 109 -2.48 18.22 0.43
N VAL A 110 -2.94 16.98 0.33
CA VAL A 110 -2.25 15.82 0.93
C VAL A 110 -0.84 15.68 0.34
N PHE A 111 -0.69 15.73 -0.98
CA PHE A 111 0.63 15.66 -1.62
C PHE A 111 1.53 16.85 -1.24
N ASP A 112 1.00 18.08 -1.20
CA ASP A 112 1.75 19.25 -0.73
C ASP A 112 2.32 19.05 0.69
N ILE A 113 1.53 18.43 1.60
CA ILE A 113 1.95 18.15 2.98
C ILE A 113 3.03 17.08 2.98
N TYR A 114 2.87 16.01 2.18
CA TYR A 114 3.87 14.95 2.08
C TYR A 114 5.24 15.48 1.66
N GLU A 115 5.26 16.38 0.68
CA GLU A 115 6.51 16.99 0.20
C GLU A 115 7.06 17.99 1.23
N LYS A 116 6.21 18.93 1.70
CA LYS A 116 6.63 20.00 2.62
C LYS A 116 7.18 19.45 3.92
N ASP A 117 6.51 18.48 4.51
CA ASP A 117 6.83 17.91 5.83
C ASP A 117 7.70 16.65 5.72
N MET A 118 8.18 16.32 4.51
CA MET A 118 9.07 15.18 4.23
C MET A 118 8.55 13.86 4.83
N ILE A 119 7.25 13.61 4.69
CA ILE A 119 6.57 12.48 5.34
C ILE A 119 7.22 11.13 4.98
N LEU A 120 7.61 10.92 3.72
CA LEU A 120 8.25 9.68 3.30
C LEU A 120 9.60 9.45 3.99
N THR A 121 10.42 10.50 4.08
CA THR A 121 11.70 10.46 4.79
C THR A 121 11.49 10.11 6.26
N HIS A 122 10.52 10.75 6.91
CA HIS A 122 10.16 10.47 8.29
C HIS A 122 9.75 9.00 8.51
N VAL A 123 8.93 8.44 7.60
CA VAL A 123 8.56 7.02 7.66
C VAL A 123 9.79 6.12 7.52
N GLN A 124 10.67 6.43 6.56
CA GLN A 124 11.90 5.65 6.34
C GLN A 124 12.83 5.69 7.57
N GLU A 125 13.01 6.85 8.18
CA GLU A 125 13.86 7.02 9.36
C GLU A 125 13.31 6.33 10.62
N LEU A 126 11.99 6.34 10.82
CA LEU A 126 11.35 5.70 11.98
C LEU A 126 11.11 4.21 11.80
N THR A 127 11.08 3.69 10.57
CA THR A 127 10.83 2.27 10.31
C THR A 127 11.78 1.35 11.10
N PRO A 128 13.11 1.56 11.11
CA PRO A 128 14.03 0.69 11.87
C PRO A 128 13.75 0.70 13.38
N TYR A 129 13.32 1.84 13.92
CA TYR A 129 12.96 1.92 15.33
C TYR A 129 11.70 1.10 15.64
N LEU A 130 10.65 1.24 14.80
CA LEU A 130 9.41 0.47 14.93
C LEU A 130 9.69 -1.03 14.81
N GLU A 131 10.45 -1.43 13.81
CA GLU A 131 10.83 -2.82 13.57
C GLU A 131 11.57 -3.41 14.77
N LYS A 132 12.56 -2.70 15.28
CA LYS A 132 13.30 -3.12 16.48
C LYS A 132 12.35 -3.31 17.68
N LYS A 133 11.40 -2.39 17.90
CA LYS A 133 10.44 -2.51 19.01
C LYS A 133 9.50 -3.70 18.85
N LEU A 134 9.11 -4.02 17.64
CA LEU A 134 8.30 -5.19 17.35
C LEU A 134 9.11 -6.50 17.46
N ASP A 135 10.37 -6.49 17.06
CA ASP A 135 11.27 -7.63 17.23
C ASP A 135 11.56 -7.90 18.72
N GLU A 136 11.75 -6.86 19.56
CA GLU A 136 11.83 -6.98 21.02
C GLU A 136 10.57 -7.65 21.63
N LEU A 137 9.37 -7.40 21.05
CA LEU A 137 8.13 -8.08 21.49
C LEU A 137 8.13 -9.56 21.08
N VAL A 138 8.60 -9.88 19.87
CA VAL A 138 8.72 -11.27 19.40
C VAL A 138 9.70 -12.05 20.29
N GLU A 139 10.83 -11.48 20.62
CA GLU A 139 11.83 -12.12 21.51
C GLU A 139 11.29 -12.32 22.94
N LYS A 140 10.48 -11.39 23.44
CA LYS A 140 10.01 -11.39 24.83
C LYS A 140 8.81 -12.29 25.08
N HIS A 141 7.98 -12.56 24.07
CA HIS A 141 6.70 -13.22 24.23
C HIS A 141 6.58 -14.46 23.33
N GLU A 142 6.50 -15.65 23.92
CA GLU A 142 6.39 -16.92 23.17
C GLU A 142 5.19 -16.97 22.20
N CYS A 143 4.11 -16.24 22.50
CA CYS A 143 2.96 -16.17 21.60
C CYS A 143 3.18 -15.26 20.38
N ALA A 144 4.21 -14.42 20.37
CA ALA A 144 4.60 -13.59 19.24
C ALA A 144 5.63 -14.36 18.40
N ALA A 145 5.17 -15.06 17.36
CA ALA A 145 6.00 -16.00 16.62
C ALA A 145 6.93 -15.33 15.60
N ALA A 146 6.54 -14.21 15.01
CA ALA A 146 7.32 -13.46 14.03
C ALA A 146 6.76 -12.04 13.84
N ARG A 147 7.60 -11.15 13.35
CA ARG A 147 7.21 -9.88 12.74
C ARG A 147 7.26 -10.01 11.22
N ARG A 148 6.42 -9.26 10.53
CA ARG A 148 6.48 -9.07 9.09
C ARG A 148 5.88 -7.73 8.71
N GLY A 149 6.29 -7.18 7.58
CA GLY A 149 5.77 -5.90 7.10
C GLY A 149 6.80 -5.10 6.33
N MET A 150 6.40 -3.87 5.99
CA MET A 150 7.19 -2.91 5.25
C MET A 150 6.82 -1.49 5.69
N GLY A 151 7.80 -0.67 6.03
CA GLY A 151 7.55 0.68 6.54
C GLY A 151 6.70 0.66 7.82
N PHE A 152 5.62 1.42 7.83
CA PHE A 152 4.66 1.43 8.95
C PHE A 152 3.53 0.40 8.81
N MET A 153 3.53 -0.36 7.73
CA MET A 153 2.60 -1.47 7.56
C MET A 153 3.23 -2.73 8.15
N GLN A 154 3.04 -2.94 9.45
CA GLN A 154 3.68 -3.98 10.25
C GLN A 154 2.64 -4.90 10.88
N GLY A 155 3.01 -6.15 11.08
CA GLY A 155 2.19 -7.15 11.77
C GLY A 155 3.03 -8.10 12.62
N ILE A 156 2.44 -8.56 13.73
CA ILE A 156 2.99 -9.63 14.56
C ILE A 156 2.16 -10.89 14.36
N VAL A 157 2.82 -11.98 14.03
CA VAL A 157 2.21 -13.29 13.93
C VAL A 157 2.02 -13.85 15.34
N ILE A 158 0.77 -14.11 15.69
CA ILE A 158 0.43 -14.72 17.00
C ILE A 158 0.23 -16.23 16.83
N ALA A 159 0.87 -17.00 17.69
CA ALA A 159 0.74 -18.44 17.76
C ALA A 159 0.21 -18.88 19.12
N GLY A 160 -0.57 -19.96 19.15
CA GLY A 160 -1.05 -20.60 20.39
C GLY A 160 -2.09 -19.81 21.18
N ARG A 161 -2.57 -18.67 20.65
CA ARG A 161 -3.62 -17.84 21.28
C ARG A 161 -4.58 -17.26 20.24
N PRO A 162 -5.86 -17.03 20.60
CA PRO A 162 -6.80 -16.31 19.75
C PRO A 162 -6.39 -14.85 19.57
N VAL A 163 -6.13 -14.42 18.33
CA VAL A 163 -5.72 -13.05 18.01
C VAL A 163 -6.74 -12.02 18.50
N GLY A 164 -8.03 -12.33 18.40
CA GLY A 164 -9.10 -11.43 18.83
C GLY A 164 -9.06 -11.04 20.31
N GLU A 165 -8.58 -11.92 21.20
CA GLU A 165 -8.41 -11.60 22.62
C GLU A 165 -7.27 -10.58 22.84
N ILE A 166 -6.19 -10.71 22.09
CA ILE A 166 -5.06 -9.78 22.16
C ILE A 166 -5.48 -8.41 21.63
N VAL A 167 -6.14 -8.39 20.47
CA VAL A 167 -6.66 -7.14 19.86
C VAL A 167 -7.61 -6.43 20.83
N LYS A 168 -8.54 -7.16 21.46
CA LYS A 168 -9.48 -6.57 22.43
C LYS A 168 -8.75 -5.91 23.60
N LYS A 169 -7.75 -6.58 24.17
CA LYS A 169 -6.95 -6.03 25.28
C LYS A 169 -6.07 -4.86 24.88
N ALA A 170 -5.63 -4.82 23.64
CA ALA A 170 -4.81 -3.71 23.13
C ALA A 170 -5.63 -2.43 22.86
N LEU A 171 -6.95 -2.54 22.79
CA LEU A 171 -7.89 -1.43 22.60
C LEU A 171 -8.43 -0.87 23.92
N GLU A 172 -8.25 -1.56 25.04
CA GLU A 172 -8.57 -1.13 26.41
C GLU A 172 -7.46 -0.25 27.01
#